data_87fc7cdea918c101d4f49c5a583c20d8
#
_entry.id   87fc7cdea918c101d4f49c5a583c20d8
#
_cell.length_a   1.000
_cell.length_b   1.000
_cell.length_c   1.000
_cell.angle_alpha   90.00
_cell.angle_beta   90.00
_cell.angle_gamma   90.00
#
_symmetry.space_group_name_H-M   'P 1'
#
loop_
_entity.id
_entity.type
_entity.pdbx_description
1 polymer ?
#
loop_
_entity_poly.entity_id
_entity_poly.type
_entity_poly.pdbx_seq_one_letter_code
_entity_poly.pdbx_strand_id
1 'polypeptide(L)'
;MKKEIYKFPRSAFLSTEKDMNILVDLILKNENLKKLLYYTTKDCLDKPKLTEEESLSLFGKNIRIVPKVEIDEDIKNYIFISFDDFITNPSNPEFRNNSIHIDIVSHFDQWHLKDFQLRPYRIAAEIDSMLNQ
;
A
#
# COMPACT_ATOMS: atom_id res chain seq x y z
N MET A 1 32.58 -19.44 4.38
CA MET A 1 32.54 -18.66 3.81
C MET A 1 31.66 -17.48 3.92
N LYS A 2 32.03 -16.62 3.44
CA LYS A 2 31.44 -15.37 3.38
C LYS A 2 29.99 -15.36 3.09
N LYS A 3 29.46 -16.40 2.46
CA LYS A 3 28.06 -16.46 2.11
C LYS A 3 27.13 -16.31 3.25
N GLU A 4 27.36 -17.01 4.36
CA GLU A 4 26.46 -16.91 5.47
C GLU A 4 26.51 -15.58 6.14
N ILE A 5 27.69 -14.98 6.21
CA ILE A 5 27.87 -13.68 6.82
C ILE A 5 27.06 -12.59 6.11
N TYR A 6 27.05 -12.62 4.79
CA TYR A 6 26.36 -11.61 4.01
C TYR A 6 24.93 -12.00 3.68
N LYS A 7 24.65 -13.28 3.71
CA LYS A 7 23.38 -13.81 3.23
C LYS A 7 22.17 -13.32 4.02
N PHE A 8 22.26 -13.34 5.35
CA PHE A 8 21.07 -13.04 6.14
C PHE A 8 20.61 -11.60 6.01
N PRO A 9 21.45 -10.59 6.21
CA PRO A 9 21.00 -9.22 5.99
C PRO A 9 20.58 -8.97 4.56
N ARG A 10 21.34 -9.47 3.61
CA ARG A 10 21.03 -9.28 2.20
C ARG A 10 19.73 -9.96 1.81
N SER A 11 19.51 -11.17 2.30
CA SER A 11 18.28 -11.90 2.03
C SER A 11 17.06 -11.16 2.56
N ALA A 12 17.16 -10.58 3.77
CA ALA A 12 16.06 -9.82 4.34
C ALA A 12 15.71 -8.60 3.50
N PHE A 13 16.70 -7.83 3.08
CA PHE A 13 16.46 -6.65 2.27
C PHE A 13 16.00 -7.00 0.86
N LEU A 14 16.57 -8.02 0.25
CA LEU A 14 16.13 -8.48 -1.07
C LEU A 14 14.71 -9.01 -1.04
N SER A 15 14.36 -9.71 0.03
CA SER A 15 13.00 -10.21 0.21
C SER A 15 12.02 -9.06 0.34
N THR A 16 12.37 -8.00 1.08
CA THR A 16 11.55 -6.80 1.21
C THR A 16 11.36 -6.11 -0.14
N GLU A 17 12.41 -6.02 -0.93
CA GLU A 17 12.33 -5.43 -2.26
C GLU A 17 11.40 -6.23 -3.17
N LYS A 18 11.49 -7.55 -3.12
CA LYS A 18 10.59 -8.42 -3.88
C LYS A 18 9.14 -8.25 -3.42
N ASP A 19 8.93 -8.19 -2.13
CA ASP A 19 7.59 -8.00 -1.57
C ASP A 19 7.01 -6.65 -2.00
N MET A 20 7.84 -5.62 -2.04
CA MET A 20 7.45 -4.31 -2.53
C MET A 20 7.02 -4.37 -3.99
N ASN A 21 7.80 -5.04 -4.82
CA ASN A 21 7.47 -5.17 -6.24
C ASN A 21 6.17 -5.93 -6.46
N ILE A 22 5.93 -6.98 -5.69
CA ILE A 22 4.69 -7.74 -5.73
C ILE A 22 3.52 -6.84 -5.31
N LEU A 23 3.68 -6.09 -4.25
CA LEU A 23 2.63 -5.20 -3.74
C LEU A 23 2.28 -4.12 -4.77
N VAL A 24 3.29 -3.48 -5.36
CA VAL A 24 3.07 -2.47 -6.40
C VAL A 24 2.30 -3.07 -7.59
N ASP A 25 2.69 -4.26 -8.00
CA ASP A 25 2.03 -4.94 -9.11
C ASP A 25 0.56 -5.27 -8.79
N LEU A 26 0.30 -5.74 -7.58
CA LEU A 26 -1.06 -6.01 -7.12
C LEU A 26 -1.91 -4.73 -7.10
N ILE A 27 -1.35 -3.63 -6.63
CA ILE A 27 -2.04 -2.34 -6.60
C ILE A 27 -2.36 -1.89 -8.02
N LEU A 28 -1.42 -1.99 -8.94
CA LEU A 28 -1.63 -1.58 -10.33
C LEU A 28 -2.73 -2.38 -11.01
N LYS A 29 -2.94 -3.63 -10.58
CA LYS A 29 -3.99 -4.49 -11.13
C LYS A 29 -5.33 -4.32 -10.44
N ASN A 30 -5.38 -3.62 -9.31
CA ASN A 30 -6.61 -3.46 -8.55
C ASN A 30 -7.31 -2.16 -8.95
N GLU A 31 -8.26 -2.27 -9.88
CA GLU A 31 -8.97 -1.12 -10.41
C GLU A 31 -9.79 -0.38 -9.35
N ASN A 32 -10.48 -1.14 -8.50
CA ASN A 32 -11.30 -0.54 -7.45
C ASN A 32 -10.47 0.30 -6.48
N LEU A 33 -9.34 -0.23 -6.06
CA LEU A 33 -8.45 0.51 -5.15
C LEU A 33 -7.95 1.79 -5.81
N LYS A 34 -7.53 1.71 -7.07
CA LYS A 34 -7.05 2.88 -7.80
C LYS A 34 -8.14 3.94 -7.93
N LYS A 35 -9.36 3.54 -8.24
CA LYS A 35 -10.49 4.48 -8.33
C LYS A 35 -10.79 5.14 -7.02
N LEU A 36 -10.74 4.39 -5.91
CA LEU A 36 -10.97 4.92 -4.58
C LEU A 36 -9.94 5.98 -4.18
N LEU A 37 -8.71 5.84 -4.65
CA LEU A 37 -7.64 6.79 -4.37
C LEU A 37 -7.64 7.99 -5.31
N TYR A 38 -8.01 7.78 -6.57
CA TYR A 38 -7.90 8.79 -7.61
C TYR A 38 -9.11 9.73 -7.66
N TYR A 39 -10.31 9.16 -7.70
CA TYR A 39 -11.53 9.94 -7.83
C TYR A 39 -12.02 10.41 -6.46
N THR A 40 -12.47 11.66 -6.40
CA THR A 40 -12.91 12.30 -5.16
C THR A 40 -14.43 12.35 -5.01
N THR A 41 -15.16 11.74 -5.93
CA THR A 41 -16.62 11.75 -5.92
C THR A 41 -17.19 10.52 -5.22
N LYS A 42 -18.44 10.59 -4.80
CA LYS A 42 -19.12 9.48 -4.13
C LYS A 42 -19.31 8.27 -5.03
N ASP A 43 -19.39 8.48 -6.33
CA ASP A 43 -19.57 7.44 -7.33
C ASP A 43 -18.25 6.98 -7.96
N CYS A 44 -17.17 7.11 -7.22
CA CYS A 44 -15.83 6.82 -7.75
C CYS A 44 -15.69 5.43 -8.37
N LEU A 45 -16.37 4.43 -7.82
CA LEU A 45 -16.30 3.07 -8.35
C LEU A 45 -17.03 2.89 -9.68
N ASP A 46 -17.93 3.80 -10.01
CA ASP A 46 -18.66 3.80 -11.29
C ASP A 46 -17.94 4.61 -12.36
N LYS A 47 -16.88 5.30 -12.00
CA LYS A 47 -16.10 6.11 -12.93
C LYS A 47 -15.28 5.22 -13.86
N PRO A 48 -14.84 5.77 -14.99
CA PRO A 48 -14.03 5.00 -15.93
C PRO A 48 -12.74 4.47 -15.32
N LYS A 49 -12.29 3.35 -15.85
CA LYS A 49 -11.03 2.76 -15.51
C LYS A 49 -9.90 3.77 -15.73
N LEU A 50 -8.94 3.82 -14.81
CA LEU A 50 -7.79 4.69 -14.94
C LEU A 50 -6.93 4.26 -16.11
N THR A 51 -6.39 5.25 -16.84
CA THR A 51 -5.38 4.99 -17.85
C THR A 51 -4.08 4.57 -17.17
N GLU A 52 -3.15 4.04 -17.96
CA GLU A 52 -1.84 3.67 -17.43
C GLU A 52 -1.13 4.88 -16.82
N GLU A 53 -1.20 6.02 -17.50
CA GLU A 53 -0.61 7.25 -16.99
C GLU A 53 -1.23 7.70 -15.68
N GLU A 54 -2.56 7.65 -15.58
CA GLU A 54 -3.26 7.99 -14.35
C GLU A 54 -2.90 7.04 -13.22
N SER A 55 -2.82 5.74 -13.51
CA SER A 55 -2.44 4.73 -12.53
C SER A 55 -1.04 4.99 -11.97
N LEU A 56 -0.09 5.28 -12.84
CA LEU A 56 1.27 5.57 -12.41
C LEU A 56 1.38 6.88 -11.65
N SER A 57 0.51 7.85 -11.94
CA SER A 57 0.51 9.13 -11.26
C SER A 57 0.10 9.02 -9.78
N LEU A 58 -0.54 7.92 -9.39
CA LEU A 58 -0.91 7.70 -7.99
C LEU A 58 0.32 7.52 -7.11
N PHE A 59 1.38 6.95 -7.65
CA PHE A 59 2.60 6.71 -6.88
C PHE A 59 3.35 8.01 -6.65
N GLY A 60 3.69 8.27 -5.38
CA GLY A 60 4.27 9.54 -4.97
C GLY A 60 3.25 10.60 -4.62
N LYS A 61 1.97 10.37 -4.92
CA LYS A 61 0.87 11.25 -4.53
C LYS A 61 -0.04 10.54 -3.53
N ASN A 62 -0.92 9.69 -4.04
CA ASN A 62 -1.90 8.97 -3.22
C ASN A 62 -1.31 7.71 -2.59
N ILE A 63 -0.32 7.12 -3.21
CA ILE A 63 0.37 5.94 -2.72
C ILE A 63 1.79 6.34 -2.41
N ARG A 64 2.13 6.33 -1.12
CA ARG A 64 3.45 6.75 -0.66
C ARG A 64 4.12 5.64 0.11
N ILE A 65 5.34 5.35 -0.27
CA ILE A 65 6.15 4.33 0.37
C ILE A 65 7.17 5.07 1.21
N VAL A 66 6.80 5.34 2.45
CA VAL A 66 7.58 6.20 3.35
C VAL A 66 7.47 5.68 4.78
N PRO A 67 8.47 5.95 5.61
CA PRO A 67 8.46 5.46 7.00
C PRO A 67 7.47 6.18 7.92
N LYS A 68 6.93 7.31 7.50
CA LYS A 68 5.98 8.06 8.31
C LYS A 68 4.93 8.72 7.44
N VAL A 69 3.79 9.01 8.05
CA VAL A 69 2.68 9.69 7.37
C VAL A 69 3.00 11.17 7.23
N GLU A 70 2.93 11.68 6.00
CA GLU A 70 3.02 13.10 5.70
C GLU A 70 1.81 13.47 4.87
N ILE A 71 1.05 14.46 5.32
CA ILE A 71 -0.20 14.85 4.67
C ILE A 71 0.01 16.09 3.84
N ASP A 72 -0.43 16.02 2.58
CA ASP A 72 -0.47 17.14 1.66
C ASP A 72 -1.93 17.57 1.53
N GLU A 73 -2.21 18.85 1.72
CA GLU A 73 -3.59 19.35 1.71
C GLU A 73 -4.29 19.18 0.38
N ASP A 74 -3.54 19.12 -0.71
CA ASP A 74 -4.10 19.00 -2.05
C ASP A 74 -4.55 17.57 -2.38
N ILE A 75 -4.11 16.60 -1.58
CA ILE A 75 -4.43 15.20 -1.82
C ILE A 75 -5.38 14.73 -0.74
N LYS A 76 -6.49 14.13 -1.15
CA LYS A 76 -7.58 13.79 -0.24
C LYS A 76 -7.53 12.35 0.27
N ASN A 77 -7.04 11.44 -0.54
CA ASN A 77 -7.05 10.02 -0.21
C ASN A 77 -5.65 9.44 -0.37
N TYR A 78 -5.17 8.77 0.67
CA TYR A 78 -3.82 8.24 0.71
C TYR A 78 -3.79 6.81 1.19
N ILE A 79 -2.79 6.07 0.73
CA ILE A 79 -2.26 4.94 1.49
C ILE A 79 -0.76 5.17 1.68
N PHE A 80 -0.31 4.91 2.90
CA PHE A 80 1.12 5.00 3.25
C PHE A 80 1.60 3.59 3.54
N ILE A 81 2.61 3.17 2.81
CA ILE A 81 3.17 1.83 2.94
C ILE A 81 4.54 1.96 3.57
N SER A 82 4.74 1.27 4.67
CA SER A 82 6.04 1.21 5.31
C SER A 82 6.38 -0.21 5.68
N PHE A 83 7.67 -0.51 5.65
CA PHE A 83 8.19 -1.76 6.13
C PHE A 83 8.91 -1.44 7.42
N ASP A 84 8.40 -1.90 8.54
CA ASP A 84 9.15 -1.75 9.75
C ASP A 84 9.57 -3.11 10.26
N ASP A 85 10.55 -3.07 11.08
CA ASP A 85 11.02 -4.18 11.89
C ASP A 85 11.65 -5.34 11.17
N PHE A 86 12.90 -5.18 10.87
CA PHE A 86 13.75 -6.33 10.62
C PHE A 86 14.14 -6.93 11.97
N ILE A 87 13.13 -7.37 12.73
CA ILE A 87 13.34 -7.96 14.04
C ILE A 87 13.81 -9.38 13.85
N THR A 88 14.91 -9.73 14.54
CA THR A 88 15.41 -11.09 14.52
C THR A 88 14.39 -12.00 15.21
N ASN A 89 14.09 -13.12 14.55
CA ASN A 89 13.17 -14.11 15.10
C ASN A 89 13.78 -14.69 16.39
N PRO A 90 13.07 -14.63 17.54
CA PRO A 90 13.62 -15.15 18.80
C PRO A 90 13.93 -16.63 18.77
N SER A 91 13.17 -17.41 17.99
CA SER A 91 13.37 -18.85 17.90
C SER A 91 14.51 -19.21 16.96
N ASN A 92 14.83 -18.36 16.01
CA ASN A 92 15.86 -18.61 15.02
C ASN A 92 16.51 -17.29 14.62
N PRO A 93 17.68 -16.98 15.20
CA PRO A 93 18.36 -15.70 14.94
C PRO A 93 18.78 -15.49 13.49
N GLU A 94 18.77 -16.54 12.69
CA GLU A 94 19.11 -16.43 11.27
C GLU A 94 17.98 -15.84 10.45
N PHE A 95 16.75 -15.83 10.97
CA PHE A 95 15.59 -15.27 10.30
C PHE A 95 15.18 -13.96 10.93
N ARG A 96 14.68 -13.07 10.10
CA ARG A 96 14.16 -11.78 10.55
C ARG A 96 12.70 -11.69 10.22
N ASN A 97 11.94 -11.18 11.18
CA ASN A 97 10.53 -10.87 10.95
C ASN A 97 10.45 -9.46 10.41
N ASN A 98 9.66 -9.28 9.36
CA ASN A 98 9.34 -7.95 8.87
C ASN A 98 7.83 -7.83 8.73
N SER A 99 7.34 -6.63 8.88
CA SER A 99 5.92 -6.33 8.75
C SER A 99 5.72 -5.24 7.73
N ILE A 100 4.61 -5.34 7.01
CA ILE A 100 4.17 -4.28 6.11
C ILE A 100 3.04 -3.54 6.82
N HIS A 101 3.22 -2.25 7.00
CA HIS A 101 2.19 -1.39 7.55
C HIS A 101 1.57 -0.58 6.44
N ILE A 102 0.26 -0.58 6.37
CA ILE A 102 -0.48 0.21 5.40
C ILE A 102 -1.44 1.09 6.17
N ASP A 103 -1.16 2.38 6.17
CA ASP A 103 -2.01 3.38 6.81
C ASP A 103 -2.93 3.99 5.74
N ILE A 104 -4.21 4.00 6.02
CA ILE A 104 -5.23 4.54 5.12
C ILE A 104 -5.69 5.87 5.68
N VAL A 105 -5.56 6.92 4.89
CA VAL A 105 -5.97 8.25 5.29
C VAL A 105 -6.88 8.82 4.21
N SER A 106 -8.10 9.16 4.58
CA SER A 106 -9.03 9.88 3.70
C SER A 106 -9.45 11.14 4.39
N HIS A 107 -9.48 12.25 3.66
CA HIS A 107 -9.98 13.50 4.18
C HIS A 107 -11.44 13.30 4.60
N PHE A 108 -11.83 13.95 5.67
CA PHE A 108 -13.16 13.78 6.25
C PHE A 108 -14.28 13.97 5.23
N ASP A 109 -14.17 14.94 4.33
CA ASP A 109 -15.17 15.20 3.31
C ASP A 109 -15.24 14.12 2.21
N GLN A 110 -14.31 13.20 2.19
CA GLN A 110 -14.23 12.11 1.20
C GLN A 110 -14.72 10.77 1.76
N TRP A 111 -15.13 10.74 3.02
CA TRP A 111 -15.44 9.48 3.69
C TRP A 111 -16.65 8.77 3.11
N HIS A 112 -17.69 9.53 2.76
CA HIS A 112 -18.96 8.94 2.32
C HIS A 112 -18.92 8.60 0.82
N LEU A 113 -19.22 7.35 0.52
CA LEU A 113 -19.46 6.89 -0.85
C LEU A 113 -20.96 6.69 -1.01
N LYS A 114 -21.42 6.49 -2.24
CA LYS A 114 -22.83 6.15 -2.46
C LYS A 114 -23.12 4.78 -1.82
N ASP A 115 -24.40 4.48 -1.64
CA ASP A 115 -24.86 3.21 -1.05
C ASP A 115 -24.40 3.02 0.41
N PHE A 116 -24.21 4.13 1.13
CA PHE A 116 -23.86 4.11 2.56
C PHE A 116 -22.53 3.44 2.87
N GLN A 117 -21.64 3.37 1.91
CA GLN A 117 -20.30 2.85 2.13
C GLN A 117 -19.37 3.97 2.60
N LEU A 118 -18.32 3.60 3.34
CA LEU A 118 -17.32 4.54 3.80
C LEU A 118 -16.00 4.25 3.08
N ARG A 119 -15.42 5.27 2.49
CA ARG A 119 -14.22 5.15 1.67
C ARG A 119 -13.04 4.47 2.39
N PRO A 120 -12.66 4.86 3.61
CA PRO A 120 -11.53 4.20 4.26
C PRO A 120 -11.74 2.71 4.48
N TYR A 121 -12.97 2.32 4.84
CA TYR A 121 -13.29 0.91 5.03
C TYR A 121 -13.32 0.15 3.71
N ARG A 122 -13.77 0.80 2.65
CA ARG A 122 -13.75 0.16 1.33
C ARG A 122 -12.33 -0.01 0.83
N ILE A 123 -11.46 0.97 1.05
CA ILE A 123 -10.04 0.85 0.73
C ILE A 123 -9.41 -0.31 1.50
N ALA A 124 -9.71 -0.40 2.81
CA ALA A 124 -9.21 -1.49 3.63
C ALA A 124 -9.67 -2.85 3.12
N ALA A 125 -10.94 -2.94 2.71
CA ALA A 125 -11.49 -4.18 2.17
C ALA A 125 -10.81 -4.59 0.86
N GLU A 126 -10.52 -3.63 -0.01
CA GLU A 126 -9.82 -3.91 -1.27
C GLU A 126 -8.40 -4.39 -1.01
N ILE A 127 -7.71 -3.76 -0.07
CA ILE A 127 -6.36 -4.17 0.30
C ILE A 127 -6.37 -5.58 0.91
N ASP A 128 -7.28 -5.84 1.82
CA ASP A 128 -7.39 -7.15 2.47
C ASP A 128 -7.66 -8.24 1.45
N SER A 129 -8.59 -8.01 0.56
CA SER A 129 -8.93 -8.96 -0.50
C SER A 129 -7.75 -9.21 -1.45
N MET A 130 -7.03 -8.15 -1.77
CA MET A 130 -5.86 -8.21 -2.65
C MET A 130 -4.73 -9.04 -2.04
N LEU A 131 -4.49 -8.88 -0.74
CA LEU A 131 -3.38 -9.55 -0.06
C LEU A 131 -3.70 -10.99 0.36
N ASN A 132 -4.97 -11.33 0.46
CA ASN A 132 -5.41 -12.63 0.94
C ASN A 132 -6.00 -13.50 -0.16
N GLN A 133 -5.49 -13.37 -1.34
CA GLN A 133 -5.89 -14.21 -2.46
C GLN A 133 -5.30 -15.61 -2.37
#